data_113acafc567e7b2232ef561664b36df3
#
_entry.id   113acafc567e7b2232ef561664b36df3
#
_cell.length_a   1.000
_cell.length_b   1.000
_cell.length_c   1.000
_cell.angle_alpha   90.00
_cell.angle_beta   90.00
_cell.angle_gamma   90.00
#
_symmetry.space_group_name_H-M   'P 1'
#
loop_
_entity.id
_entity.type
_entity.pdbx_description
1 polymer ?
#
loop_
_entity_poly.entity_id
_entity_poly.type
_entity_poly.pdbx_seq_one_letter_code
_entity_poly.pdbx_strand_id
1 'polypeptide(L)'
;MEEQKIISKSNCEYYEYALIGMIEHAITVGTMLLLGFMFRQILPTICFIVFFLSLRKRTGGFHADKFWQCYLGTIITFIAIMQTIPMFCAIPVVMYGMLLVAIILICVMGTINHPNMDMDIGELQESKKAARLIVLMEVMIITILVYLKADILYIGYMA
;
A
#
# COMPACT_ATOMS: atom_id res chain seq x y z
N MET A 1 -40.95 -26.65 -4.91
CA MET A 1 -40.13 -25.52 -4.52
C MET A 1 -38.68 -25.94 -4.63
N GLU A 2 -38.03 -25.60 -5.74
CA GLU A 2 -36.62 -25.91 -5.97
C GLU A 2 -35.81 -24.88 -5.16
N GLU A 3 -35.18 -25.37 -4.10
CA GLU A 3 -34.11 -24.60 -3.43
C GLU A 3 -32.96 -24.46 -4.45
N GLN A 4 -32.83 -23.29 -5.01
CA GLN A 4 -31.66 -22.91 -5.79
C GLN A 4 -30.45 -22.93 -4.84
N LYS A 5 -29.67 -24.04 -4.89
CA LYS A 5 -28.32 -24.09 -4.34
C LYS A 5 -27.44 -23.14 -5.15
N ILE A 6 -27.51 -21.85 -4.84
CA ILE A 6 -26.82 -20.80 -5.59
C ILE A 6 -25.31 -20.84 -5.36
N ILE A 7 -24.83 -21.43 -4.26
CA ILE A 7 -23.40 -21.46 -3.92
C ILE A 7 -23.01 -22.84 -3.37
N SER A 8 -21.95 -23.43 -3.93
CA SER A 8 -21.27 -24.60 -3.37
C SER A 8 -20.63 -24.24 -2.00
N LYS A 9 -20.55 -25.21 -1.08
CA LYS A 9 -20.00 -24.99 0.28
C LYS A 9 -18.57 -24.43 0.25
N SER A 10 -17.74 -24.85 -0.69
CA SER A 10 -16.38 -24.31 -0.89
C SER A 10 -16.38 -22.85 -1.37
N ASN A 11 -17.37 -22.48 -2.18
CA ASN A 11 -17.53 -21.09 -2.62
C ASN A 11 -18.02 -20.18 -1.46
N CYS A 12 -18.79 -20.70 -0.53
CA CYS A 12 -19.25 -19.95 0.63
C CYS A 12 -18.09 -19.52 1.54
N GLU A 13 -17.17 -20.43 1.84
CA GLU A 13 -15.96 -20.15 2.62
C GLU A 13 -15.05 -19.12 1.92
N TYR A 14 -14.93 -19.22 0.60
CA TYR A 14 -14.17 -18.23 -0.19
C TYR A 14 -14.81 -16.82 -0.14
N TYR A 15 -16.13 -16.73 -0.29
CA TYR A 15 -16.84 -15.45 -0.20
C TYR A 15 -16.80 -14.85 1.20
N GLU A 16 -16.89 -15.68 2.24
CA GLU A 16 -16.77 -15.24 3.62
C GLU A 16 -15.38 -14.63 3.88
N TYR A 17 -14.32 -15.31 3.45
CA TYR A 17 -12.95 -14.82 3.56
C TYR A 17 -12.75 -13.51 2.78
N ALA A 18 -13.25 -13.44 1.57
CA ALA A 18 -13.15 -12.23 0.74
C ALA A 18 -13.91 -11.05 1.37
N LEU A 19 -15.10 -11.30 1.92
CA LEU A 19 -15.91 -10.28 2.59
C LEU A 19 -15.22 -9.74 3.84
N ILE A 20 -14.67 -10.63 4.67
CA ILE A 20 -13.90 -10.24 5.86
C ILE A 20 -12.74 -9.35 5.44
N GLY A 21 -11.95 -9.74 4.44
CA GLY A 21 -10.83 -8.94 3.94
C GLY A 21 -11.25 -7.58 3.40
N MET A 22 -12.40 -7.48 2.74
CA MET A 22 -12.94 -6.19 2.29
C MET A 22 -13.33 -5.28 3.46
N ILE A 23 -13.96 -5.83 4.50
CA ILE A 23 -14.34 -5.08 5.71
C ILE A 23 -13.09 -4.59 6.44
N GLU A 24 -12.10 -5.45 6.63
CA GLU A 24 -10.81 -5.11 7.25
C GLU A 24 -10.11 -3.98 6.52
N HIS A 25 -10.11 -4.05 5.19
CA HIS A 25 -9.55 -3.02 4.34
C HIS A 25 -10.30 -1.69 4.45
N ALA A 26 -11.63 -1.74 4.44
CA ALA A 26 -12.49 -0.57 4.61
C ALA A 26 -12.28 0.11 5.97
N ILE A 27 -12.14 -0.67 7.05
CA ILE A 27 -11.84 -0.15 8.39
C ILE A 27 -10.48 0.56 8.39
N THR A 28 -9.45 -0.05 7.81
CA THR A 28 -8.10 0.52 7.76
C THR A 28 -8.08 1.84 6.99
N VAL A 29 -8.64 1.86 5.78
CA VAL A 29 -8.74 3.06 4.94
C VAL A 29 -9.60 4.13 5.60
N GLY A 30 -10.74 3.76 6.17
CA GLY A 30 -11.61 4.68 6.89
C GLY A 30 -10.92 5.35 8.07
N THR A 31 -10.13 4.58 8.84
CA THR A 31 -9.33 5.13 9.95
C THR A 31 -8.26 6.10 9.46
N MET A 32 -7.54 5.78 8.37
CA MET A 32 -6.55 6.69 7.79
C MET A 32 -7.19 7.99 7.31
N LEU A 33 -8.33 7.92 6.62
CA LEU A 33 -9.06 9.11 6.16
C LEU A 33 -9.55 9.97 7.33
N LEU A 34 -10.05 9.35 8.39
CA LEU A 34 -10.46 10.05 9.60
C LEU A 34 -9.29 10.78 10.27
N LEU A 35 -8.16 10.10 10.43
CA LEU A 35 -6.93 10.70 10.96
C LEU A 35 -6.41 11.83 10.06
N GLY A 36 -6.40 11.63 8.74
CA GLY A 36 -6.01 12.65 7.77
C GLY A 36 -6.90 13.89 7.82
N PHE A 37 -8.21 13.70 8.03
CA PHE A 37 -9.16 14.79 8.26
C PHE A 37 -8.87 15.53 9.57
N MET A 38 -8.63 14.80 10.67
CA MET A 38 -8.30 15.39 11.97
C MET A 38 -7.00 16.19 11.92
N PHE A 39 -5.99 15.72 11.19
CA PHE A 39 -4.72 16.43 11.00
C PHE A 39 -4.78 17.53 9.93
N ARG A 40 -5.93 17.74 9.29
CA ARG A 40 -6.10 18.66 8.15
C ARG A 40 -5.17 18.36 6.97
N GLN A 41 -4.85 17.08 6.78
CA GLN A 41 -3.93 16.57 5.74
C GLN A 41 -4.63 15.54 4.86
N ILE A 42 -5.86 15.83 4.43
CA ILE A 42 -6.68 14.86 3.69
C ILE A 42 -6.06 14.51 2.33
N LEU A 43 -5.54 15.50 1.60
CA LEU A 43 -4.94 15.27 0.28
C LEU A 43 -3.65 14.44 0.36
N PRO A 44 -2.68 14.76 1.24
CA PRO A 44 -1.53 13.88 1.53
C PRO A 44 -1.96 12.45 1.91
N THR A 45 -3.00 12.32 2.73
CA THR A 45 -3.54 11.01 3.14
C THR A 45 -4.04 10.21 1.95
N ILE A 46 -4.76 10.83 1.03
CA ILE A 46 -5.23 10.16 -0.19
C ILE A 46 -4.06 9.71 -1.05
N CYS A 47 -3.05 10.57 -1.25
CA CYS A 47 -1.83 10.21 -1.95
C CYS A 47 -1.15 8.99 -1.31
N PHE A 48 -0.93 9.02 0.01
CA PHE A 48 -0.36 7.90 0.74
C PHE A 48 -1.18 6.62 0.58
N ILE A 49 -2.51 6.67 0.72
CA ILE A 49 -3.38 5.51 0.58
C ILE A 49 -3.22 4.89 -0.82
N VAL A 50 -3.29 5.71 -1.87
CA VAL A 50 -3.21 5.23 -3.25
C VAL A 50 -1.87 4.56 -3.53
N PHE A 51 -0.75 5.21 -3.18
CA PHE A 51 0.59 4.68 -3.47
C PHE A 51 0.94 3.50 -2.56
N PHE A 52 0.83 3.68 -1.25
CA PHE A 52 1.19 2.65 -0.27
C PHE A 52 0.38 1.36 -0.42
N LEU A 53 -0.96 1.46 -0.56
CA LEU A 53 -1.79 0.25 -0.67
C LEU A 53 -1.62 -0.44 -2.01
N SER A 54 -1.42 0.31 -3.11
CA SER A 54 -1.15 -0.26 -4.43
C SER A 54 0.13 -1.09 -4.41
N LEU A 55 1.19 -0.54 -3.82
CA LEU A 55 2.48 -1.21 -3.72
C LEU A 55 2.41 -2.40 -2.75
N ARG A 56 1.84 -2.20 -1.56
CA ARG A 56 1.71 -3.23 -0.52
C ARG A 56 0.98 -4.48 -1.01
N LYS A 57 -0.08 -4.31 -1.80
CA LYS A 57 -0.83 -5.44 -2.38
C LYS A 57 0.03 -6.33 -3.28
N ARG A 58 1.09 -5.78 -3.86
CA ARG A 58 1.94 -6.48 -4.85
C ARG A 58 3.30 -6.92 -4.30
N THR A 59 3.85 -6.19 -3.34
CA THR A 59 5.18 -6.53 -2.77
C THR A 59 5.11 -7.69 -1.78
N GLY A 60 3.90 -8.12 -1.36
CA GLY A 60 3.75 -9.15 -0.35
C GLY A 60 4.30 -8.62 0.99
N GLY A 61 3.49 -7.97 1.76
CA GLY A 61 3.92 -7.47 3.07
C GLY A 61 3.88 -8.55 4.15
N PHE A 62 4.26 -8.17 5.36
CA PHE A 62 4.04 -8.97 6.54
C PHE A 62 2.54 -9.32 6.66
N HIS A 63 2.22 -10.57 6.39
CA HIS A 63 0.90 -11.13 6.64
C HIS A 63 0.88 -11.65 8.08
N ALA A 64 0.36 -10.82 8.97
CA ALA A 64 0.14 -11.23 10.36
C ALA A 64 -1.00 -12.25 10.41
N ASP A 65 -0.87 -13.25 11.29
CA ASP A 65 -1.91 -14.26 11.51
C ASP A 65 -3.22 -13.66 12.02
N LYS A 66 -3.16 -12.44 12.53
CA LYS A 66 -4.32 -11.72 13.06
C LYS A 66 -4.44 -10.34 12.42
N PHE A 67 -5.65 -10.01 11.95
CA PHE A 67 -6.00 -8.68 11.41
C PHE A 67 -5.46 -7.52 12.26
N TRP A 68 -5.62 -7.61 13.58
CA TRP A 68 -5.24 -6.56 14.52
C TRP A 68 -3.76 -6.14 14.42
N GLN A 69 -2.87 -7.10 14.19
CA GLN A 69 -1.43 -6.83 14.04
C GLN A 69 -1.14 -6.09 12.74
N CYS A 70 -1.79 -6.51 11.66
CA CYS A 70 -1.69 -5.87 10.34
C CYS A 70 -2.25 -4.45 10.38
N TYR A 71 -3.42 -4.26 10.99
CA TYR A 71 -4.08 -2.97 11.18
C TYR A 71 -3.21 -2.00 11.97
N LEU A 72 -2.75 -2.39 13.17
CA LEU A 72 -1.90 -1.55 14.00
C LEU A 72 -0.58 -1.19 13.31
N GLY A 73 0.09 -2.16 12.69
CA GLY A 73 1.31 -1.90 11.94
C GLY A 73 1.10 -0.86 10.83
N THR A 74 -0.01 -0.95 10.12
CA THR A 74 -0.35 -0.01 9.05
C THR A 74 -0.66 1.39 9.58
N ILE A 75 -1.45 1.50 10.65
CA ILE A 75 -1.79 2.80 11.24
C ILE A 75 -0.57 3.45 11.89
N ILE A 76 0.27 2.70 12.59
CA ILE A 76 1.52 3.22 13.15
C ILE A 76 2.45 3.73 12.04
N THR A 77 2.60 2.96 10.96
CA THR A 77 3.40 3.39 9.79
C THR A 77 2.83 4.66 9.18
N PHE A 78 1.50 4.73 8.99
CA PHE A 78 0.84 5.93 8.47
C PHE A 78 1.12 7.16 9.34
N ILE A 79 0.92 7.06 10.67
CA ILE A 79 1.18 8.17 11.59
C ILE A 79 2.65 8.57 11.57
N ALA A 80 3.57 7.60 11.57
CA ALA A 80 5.00 7.86 11.52
C ALA A 80 5.37 8.63 10.24
N ILE A 81 4.87 8.22 9.08
CA ILE A 81 5.11 8.89 7.80
C ILE A 81 4.53 10.30 7.82
N MET A 82 3.28 10.48 8.28
CA MET A 82 2.67 11.81 8.36
C MET A 82 3.46 12.79 9.24
N GLN A 83 4.15 12.32 10.27
CA GLN A 83 4.97 13.14 11.14
C GLN A 83 6.38 13.38 10.58
N THR A 84 6.97 12.40 9.91
CA THR A 84 8.37 12.45 9.49
C THR A 84 8.57 13.10 8.12
N ILE A 85 7.64 12.93 7.19
CA ILE A 85 7.76 13.48 5.83
C ILE A 85 8.02 15.00 5.80
N PRO A 86 7.30 15.84 6.57
CA PRO A 86 7.59 17.28 6.57
C PRO A 86 9.04 17.60 6.99
N MET A 87 9.64 16.79 7.87
CA MET A 87 11.04 16.95 8.27
C MET A 87 11.99 16.58 7.11
N PHE A 88 11.71 15.49 6.38
CA PHE A 88 12.53 15.09 5.23
C PHE A 88 12.38 16.04 4.05
N CYS A 89 11.20 16.62 3.82
CA CYS A 89 11.00 17.63 2.79
C CYS A 89 11.83 18.91 3.04
N ALA A 90 12.21 19.18 4.29
CA ALA A 90 13.14 20.28 4.60
C ALA A 90 14.56 20.04 4.06
N ILE A 91 14.92 18.78 3.78
CA ILE A 91 16.22 18.38 3.24
C ILE A 91 15.99 17.55 1.95
N PRO A 92 15.75 18.19 0.81
CA PRO A 92 15.36 17.51 -0.43
C PRO A 92 16.33 16.39 -0.87
N VAL A 93 17.63 16.58 -0.62
CA VAL A 93 18.66 15.59 -0.97
C VAL A 93 18.43 14.27 -0.22
N VAL A 94 18.05 14.34 1.05
CA VAL A 94 17.77 13.15 1.87
C VAL A 94 16.50 12.47 1.36
N MET A 95 15.45 13.23 1.08
CA MET A 95 14.18 12.73 0.57
C MET A 95 14.38 11.97 -0.76
N TYR A 96 15.02 12.58 -1.76
CA TYR A 96 15.30 11.91 -3.03
C TYR A 96 16.27 10.75 -2.91
N GLY A 97 17.22 10.81 -1.98
CA GLY A 97 18.13 9.70 -1.67
C GLY A 97 17.36 8.49 -1.11
N MET A 98 16.44 8.69 -0.19
CA MET A 98 15.59 7.64 0.37
C MET A 98 14.67 7.04 -0.71
N LEU A 99 14.07 7.87 -1.56
CA LEU A 99 13.26 7.42 -2.68
C LEU A 99 14.08 6.51 -3.62
N LEU A 100 15.29 6.92 -3.98
CA LEU A 100 16.17 6.12 -4.84
C LEU A 100 16.48 4.75 -4.22
N VAL A 101 16.82 4.72 -2.92
CA VAL A 101 17.08 3.48 -2.19
C VAL A 101 15.84 2.58 -2.17
N ALA A 102 14.65 3.13 -1.92
CA ALA A 102 13.40 2.39 -1.93
C ALA A 102 13.13 1.77 -3.32
N ILE A 103 13.29 2.55 -4.39
CA ILE A 103 13.13 2.07 -5.77
C ILE A 103 14.09 0.90 -6.06
N ILE A 104 15.36 1.04 -5.70
CA ILE A 104 16.36 -0.02 -5.91
C ILE A 104 15.96 -1.28 -5.13
N LEU A 105 15.57 -1.14 -3.86
CA LEU A 105 15.17 -2.28 -3.05
C LEU A 105 13.97 -3.01 -3.64
N ILE A 106 12.93 -2.30 -4.07
CA ILE A 106 11.74 -2.90 -4.67
C ILE A 106 12.06 -3.54 -6.03
N CYS A 107 12.90 -2.92 -6.85
CA CYS A 107 13.30 -3.48 -8.14
C CYS A 107 14.14 -4.75 -7.99
N VAL A 108 15.00 -4.82 -6.97
CA VAL A 108 15.87 -5.97 -6.69
C VAL A 108 15.11 -7.09 -6.00
N MET A 109 14.46 -6.78 -4.88
CA MET A 109 13.76 -7.78 -4.06
C MET A 109 12.40 -8.16 -4.67
N GLY A 110 11.67 -7.19 -5.16
CA GLY A 110 10.30 -7.38 -5.66
C GLY A 110 9.36 -7.90 -4.57
N THR A 111 8.49 -8.84 -4.95
CA THR A 111 7.56 -9.51 -4.05
C THR A 111 8.27 -10.60 -3.25
N ILE A 112 8.06 -10.62 -1.95
CA ILE A 112 8.54 -11.67 -1.04
C ILE A 112 7.39 -12.66 -0.83
N ASN A 113 7.64 -13.94 -1.12
CA ASN A 113 6.67 -15.00 -0.81
C ASN A 113 6.73 -15.31 0.69
N HIS A 114 5.66 -14.97 1.40
CA HIS A 114 5.51 -15.29 2.82
C HIS A 114 4.83 -16.66 2.96
N PRO A 115 5.20 -17.50 3.94
CA PRO A 115 4.57 -18.82 4.14
C PRO A 115 3.03 -18.78 4.20
N ASN A 116 2.46 -17.69 4.71
CA ASN A 116 1.01 -17.51 4.80
C ASN A 116 0.35 -17.11 3.45
N MET A 117 1.13 -16.80 2.43
CA MET A 117 0.60 -16.42 1.10
C MET A 117 0.57 -17.61 0.13
N ASP A 118 1.45 -18.59 0.35
CA ASP A 118 1.59 -19.84 -0.43
C ASP A 118 1.44 -19.63 -1.96
N MET A 119 2.15 -18.61 -2.47
CA MET A 119 2.08 -18.24 -3.88
C MET A 119 2.85 -19.23 -4.74
N ASP A 120 2.25 -19.68 -5.84
CA ASP A 120 2.96 -20.44 -6.86
C ASP A 120 4.03 -19.60 -7.56
N ILE A 121 5.01 -20.28 -8.18
CA ILE A 121 6.14 -19.63 -8.87
C ILE A 121 5.64 -18.66 -9.96
N GLY A 122 4.56 -19.03 -10.66
CA GLY A 122 3.93 -18.18 -11.68
C GLY A 122 3.33 -16.91 -11.10
N GLU A 123 2.55 -17.04 -10.04
CA GLU A 123 1.90 -15.93 -9.31
C GLU A 123 2.94 -14.98 -8.70
N LEU A 124 4.03 -15.55 -8.15
CA LEU A 124 5.14 -14.76 -7.61
C LEU A 124 5.82 -13.92 -8.68
N GLN A 125 6.05 -14.48 -9.87
CA GLN A 125 6.64 -13.75 -10.99
C GLN A 125 5.73 -12.63 -11.50
N GLU A 126 4.43 -12.89 -11.61
CA GLU A 126 3.46 -11.87 -12.00
C GLU A 126 3.38 -10.73 -10.99
N SER A 127 3.34 -11.07 -9.70
CA SER A 127 3.35 -10.07 -8.62
C SER A 127 4.63 -9.23 -8.62
N LYS A 128 5.80 -9.83 -8.87
CA LYS A 128 7.07 -9.10 -9.03
C LYS A 128 7.04 -8.14 -10.22
N LYS A 129 6.52 -8.58 -11.36
CA LYS A 129 6.36 -7.72 -12.56
C LYS A 129 5.41 -6.56 -12.26
N ALA A 130 4.26 -6.86 -11.61
CA ALA A 130 3.28 -5.85 -11.24
C ALA A 130 3.83 -4.82 -10.24
N ALA A 131 4.58 -5.25 -9.23
CA ALA A 131 5.23 -4.37 -8.27
C ALA A 131 6.21 -3.41 -8.96
N ARG A 132 7.06 -3.92 -9.86
CA ARG A 132 7.99 -3.09 -10.65
C ARG A 132 7.27 -2.10 -11.55
N LEU A 133 6.17 -2.53 -12.19
CA LEU A 133 5.37 -1.63 -13.03
C LEU A 133 4.76 -0.50 -12.20
N ILE A 134 4.21 -0.80 -11.02
CA ILE A 134 3.65 0.20 -10.11
C ILE A 134 4.71 1.21 -9.72
N VAL A 135 5.90 0.75 -9.29
CA VAL A 135 7.01 1.64 -8.93
C VAL A 135 7.43 2.53 -10.09
N LEU A 136 7.50 1.98 -11.31
CA LEU A 136 7.81 2.79 -12.49
C LEU A 136 6.75 3.85 -12.77
N MET A 137 5.48 3.52 -12.61
CA MET A 137 4.37 4.50 -12.73
C MET A 137 4.46 5.58 -11.65
N GLU A 138 4.74 5.19 -10.40
CA GLU A 138 4.93 6.13 -9.28
C GLU A 138 6.09 7.10 -9.55
N VAL A 139 7.25 6.57 -9.96
CA VAL A 139 8.42 7.39 -10.35
C VAL A 139 8.09 8.35 -11.48
N MET A 140 7.34 7.89 -12.48
CA MET A 140 6.91 8.74 -13.60
C MET A 140 6.00 9.88 -13.11
N ILE A 141 5.02 9.59 -12.24
CA ILE A 141 4.13 10.59 -11.65
C ILE A 141 4.93 11.60 -10.83
N ILE A 142 5.83 11.12 -9.95
CA ILE A 142 6.70 11.97 -9.13
C ILE A 142 7.56 12.88 -10.03
N THR A 143 8.15 12.32 -11.08
CA THR A 143 8.98 13.08 -12.04
C THR A 143 8.17 14.21 -12.73
N ILE A 144 6.94 13.90 -13.14
CA ILE A 144 6.02 14.91 -13.73
C ILE A 144 5.71 16.01 -12.71
N LEU A 145 5.42 15.64 -11.46
CA LEU A 145 5.12 16.61 -10.40
C LEU A 145 6.31 17.50 -10.08
N VAL A 146 7.53 16.94 -10.06
CA VAL A 146 8.77 17.71 -9.92
C VAL A 146 8.94 18.69 -11.09
N TYR A 147 8.69 18.23 -12.31
CA TYR A 147 8.78 19.07 -13.50
C TYR A 147 7.76 20.23 -13.46
N LEU A 148 6.54 19.96 -12.99
CA LEU A 148 5.49 20.96 -12.83
C LEU A 148 5.71 21.87 -11.61
N LYS A 149 6.82 21.71 -10.89
CA LYS A 149 7.14 22.46 -9.65
C LYS A 149 6.04 22.35 -8.59
N ALA A 150 5.42 21.17 -8.49
CA ALA A 150 4.48 20.88 -7.40
C ALA A 150 5.17 21.03 -6.04
N ASP A 151 4.37 21.27 -5.00
CA ASP A 151 4.89 21.41 -3.65
C ASP A 151 5.63 20.12 -3.25
N ILE A 152 6.86 20.29 -2.79
CA ILE A 152 7.75 19.19 -2.38
C ILE A 152 7.12 18.30 -1.29
N LEU A 153 6.24 18.87 -0.49
CA LEU A 153 5.53 18.14 0.55
C LEU A 153 4.66 17.02 -0.06
N TYR A 154 3.92 17.31 -1.13
CA TYR A 154 3.11 16.29 -1.82
C TYR A 154 3.97 15.22 -2.47
N ILE A 155 5.09 15.62 -3.04
CA ILE A 155 6.06 14.68 -3.61
C ILE A 155 6.57 13.73 -2.52
N GLY A 156 6.91 14.25 -1.34
CA GLY A 156 7.37 13.45 -0.20
C GLY A 156 6.32 12.43 0.30
N TYR A 157 5.03 12.74 0.22
CA TYR A 157 3.97 11.79 0.61
C TYR A 157 3.71 10.70 -0.44
N MET A 158 4.15 10.91 -1.68
CA MET A 158 4.04 9.92 -2.76
C MET A 158 5.30 9.04 -2.86
N ALA A 159 6.44 9.54 -2.40
CA ALA A 159 7.74 8.87 -2.46
C ALA A 159 7.94 7.88 -1.32
#